data_762c636fd974ca98703e455ccc39d8fa
#
_entry.id   762c636fd974ca98703e455ccc39d8fa
#
_cell.length_a   1.000
_cell.length_b   1.000
_cell.length_c   1.000
_cell.angle_alpha   90.00
_cell.angle_beta   90.00
_cell.angle_gamma   90.00
#
_symmetry.space_group_name_H-M   'P 1'
#
loop_
_entity.id
_entity.type
_entity.pdbx_description
1 polymer ?
#
loop_
_entity_poly.entity_id
_entity_poly.type
_entity_poly.pdbx_seq_one_letter_code
_entity_poly.pdbx_strand_id
1 'polypeptide(L)'
;MRAARLAAAAIAVVGAALVGPASAPWMSDAGAQGRPPARAVETNVDVELVIAVDVSYSMDPDEQVLQREGYITGLTSQEFLDALHQGMHGKIAVTYFEWAGAGDQKIVVPWRLIDGPASARAFADEIAQAPYRRAYRTSISGALRFAQPLFEGSGFRGLRRVIDVSGDGANNQGLPVTLVRDEVLERGITINGLPILLKRPSAATMDIDNLDVYYEDCVIGGPGAFMIPIKERDQFREATRTKLVLEIAGREPPMRVIPAAASAPRVSCLIGERMWQERWGGGGLDFR
;
A
#
# COMPACT_ATOMS: atom_id res chain seq x y z
N MET A 1 67.10 23.20 22.04
CA MET A 1 67.84 22.80 23.27
C MET A 1 67.50 21.35 23.57
N ARG A 2 68.53 20.48 23.39
CA ARG A 2 68.95 19.36 24.24
C ARG A 2 67.84 18.33 24.56
N ALA A 3 67.99 17.02 24.49
CA ALA A 3 69.12 16.16 24.11
C ALA A 3 68.60 14.71 24.18
N ALA A 4 69.06 13.97 23.25
CA ALA A 4 69.15 12.53 23.17
C ALA A 4 69.60 11.81 24.44
N ARG A 5 69.23 10.54 24.60
CA ARG A 5 70.21 9.47 24.91
C ARG A 5 69.67 8.07 24.66
N LEU A 6 70.46 7.35 23.88
CA LEU A 6 70.52 5.92 23.60
C LEU A 6 71.01 5.10 24.83
N ALA A 7 70.66 3.80 24.85
CA ALA A 7 71.52 2.67 25.28
C ALA A 7 70.65 1.40 25.14
N ALA A 8 70.93 0.50 24.21
CA ALA A 8 71.98 -0.53 24.07
C ALA A 8 71.68 -1.82 24.89
N ALA A 9 71.29 -2.83 24.16
CA ALA A 9 71.75 -4.22 24.00
C ALA A 9 72.10 -5.07 25.24
N ALA A 10 71.49 -6.26 25.31
CA ALA A 10 72.24 -7.48 25.69
C ALA A 10 71.55 -8.73 25.11
N ILE A 11 72.34 -9.48 24.37
CA ILE A 11 72.13 -10.80 23.80
C ILE A 11 72.41 -11.85 24.87
N ALA A 12 71.55 -12.87 24.97
CA ALA A 12 71.95 -14.15 25.56
C ALA A 12 71.29 -15.30 24.81
N VAL A 13 72.12 -16.08 24.17
CA VAL A 13 71.88 -17.37 23.53
C VAL A 13 72.02 -18.43 24.59
N VAL A 14 71.19 -19.53 24.55
CA VAL A 14 71.56 -20.94 24.71
C VAL A 14 70.31 -21.76 25.10
N GLY A 15 70.07 -22.83 24.40
CA GLY A 15 69.43 -24.01 24.91
C GLY A 15 68.37 -24.68 24.01
N ALA A 16 68.85 -25.47 23.02
CA ALA A 16 67.99 -26.42 22.30
C ALA A 16 67.55 -27.60 23.18
N ALA A 17 66.26 -27.85 23.24
CA ALA A 17 65.77 -29.17 23.67
C ALA A 17 64.72 -29.63 22.64
N LEU A 18 65.06 -30.68 21.90
CA LEU A 18 64.19 -31.44 21.03
C LEU A 18 63.19 -32.23 21.88
N VAL A 19 61.91 -31.95 21.77
CA VAL A 19 60.84 -32.85 22.19
C VAL A 19 59.90 -33.03 21.01
N GLY A 20 59.72 -34.32 20.66
CA GLY A 20 58.99 -34.77 19.48
C GLY A 20 57.50 -34.42 19.45
N PRO A 21 56.83 -34.61 18.29
CA PRO A 21 55.45 -34.19 18.08
C PRO A 21 54.48 -35.15 18.78
N ALA A 22 53.79 -34.67 19.79
CA ALA A 22 52.55 -35.28 20.28
C ALA A 22 51.44 -35.00 19.29
N SER A 23 51.00 -36.03 18.59
CA SER A 23 49.83 -36.02 17.72
C SER A 23 48.60 -35.72 18.59
N ALA A 24 48.07 -34.50 18.54
CA ALA A 24 46.75 -34.18 19.07
C ALA A 24 45.69 -34.74 18.14
N PRO A 25 44.64 -35.42 18.69
CA PRO A 25 43.51 -35.84 17.86
C PRO A 25 42.75 -34.62 17.34
N TRP A 26 42.52 -34.60 16.05
CA TRP A 26 41.62 -33.65 15.39
C TRP A 26 40.22 -33.89 15.91
N MET A 27 39.79 -33.12 16.87
CA MET A 27 38.38 -32.93 17.15
C MET A 27 37.82 -32.14 15.98
N SER A 28 37.15 -32.86 15.07
CA SER A 28 36.27 -32.26 14.07
C SER A 28 35.19 -31.51 14.84
N ASP A 29 35.33 -30.18 14.81
CA ASP A 29 34.23 -29.30 15.20
C ASP A 29 33.08 -29.60 14.23
N ALA A 30 32.16 -30.44 14.65
CA ALA A 30 30.91 -30.69 13.96
C ALA A 30 30.17 -29.36 13.97
N GLY A 31 30.31 -28.62 12.85
CA GLY A 31 29.66 -27.34 12.65
C GLY A 31 28.22 -27.40 13.12
N ALA A 32 27.90 -26.57 14.09
CA ALA A 32 26.52 -26.26 14.45
C ALA A 32 25.86 -25.74 13.17
N GLN A 33 25.25 -26.66 12.42
CA GLN A 33 24.33 -26.28 11.33
C GLN A 33 23.23 -25.47 12.00
N GLY A 34 23.35 -24.14 11.87
CA GLY A 34 22.36 -23.22 12.36
C GLY A 34 21.00 -23.65 11.80
N ARG A 35 20.14 -24.08 12.70
CA ARG A 35 18.74 -24.39 12.36
C ARG A 35 18.21 -23.16 11.63
N PRO A 36 17.70 -23.28 10.40
CA PRO A 36 17.12 -22.15 9.71
C PRO A 36 16.09 -21.49 10.64
N PRO A 37 16.02 -20.17 10.70
CA PRO A 37 15.05 -19.48 11.56
C PRO A 37 13.68 -20.06 11.27
N ALA A 38 12.98 -20.51 12.33
CA ALA A 38 11.62 -21.03 12.20
C ALA A 38 10.81 -19.96 11.44
N ARG A 39 10.28 -20.35 10.27
CA ARG A 39 9.40 -19.48 9.49
C ARG A 39 8.27 -19.06 10.42
N ALA A 40 8.10 -17.76 10.64
CA ALA A 40 7.01 -17.27 11.47
C ALA A 40 5.71 -17.87 10.95
N VAL A 41 4.90 -18.43 11.85
CA VAL A 41 3.61 -19.04 11.47
C VAL A 41 2.69 -17.90 11.06
N GLU A 42 2.43 -17.82 9.76
CA GLU A 42 1.47 -16.84 9.22
C GLU A 42 0.05 -17.22 9.63
N THR A 43 -0.76 -16.23 10.00
CA THR A 43 -2.17 -16.44 10.31
C THR A 43 -2.98 -16.48 9.02
N ASN A 44 -3.73 -17.59 8.78
CA ASN A 44 -4.62 -17.67 7.62
C ASN A 44 -5.83 -16.76 7.81
N VAL A 45 -6.16 -16.00 6.75
CA VAL A 45 -7.28 -15.06 6.70
C VAL A 45 -7.99 -15.15 5.34
N ASP A 46 -9.23 -14.69 5.26
CA ASP A 46 -9.98 -14.70 3.99
C ASP A 46 -9.44 -13.65 3.01
N VAL A 47 -9.09 -12.47 3.54
CA VAL A 47 -8.56 -11.35 2.74
C VAL A 47 -7.44 -10.67 3.50
N GLU A 48 -6.36 -10.35 2.80
CA GLU A 48 -5.43 -9.29 3.17
C GLU A 48 -5.86 -8.03 2.42
N LEU A 49 -6.34 -7.01 3.15
CA LEU A 49 -6.88 -5.77 2.61
C LEU A 49 -5.98 -4.58 2.97
N VAL A 50 -5.48 -3.91 1.95
CA VAL A 50 -4.78 -2.63 2.06
C VAL A 50 -5.75 -1.52 1.68
N ILE A 51 -6.12 -0.66 2.64
CA ILE A 51 -6.94 0.53 2.41
C ILE A 51 -6.01 1.71 2.17
N ALA A 52 -6.01 2.24 0.93
CA ALA A 52 -5.17 3.33 0.47
C ALA A 52 -6.02 4.59 0.24
N VAL A 53 -5.87 5.59 1.10
CA VAL A 53 -6.77 6.75 1.17
C VAL A 53 -6.07 8.03 0.74
N ASP A 54 -6.63 8.71 -0.26
CA ASP A 54 -6.13 10.00 -0.76
C ASP A 54 -6.33 11.11 0.27
N VAL A 55 -5.24 11.84 0.53
CA VAL A 55 -5.21 13.05 1.34
C VAL A 55 -4.58 14.23 0.58
N SER A 56 -4.63 14.17 -0.74
CA SER A 56 -4.12 15.25 -1.59
C SER A 56 -4.91 16.55 -1.39
N TYR A 57 -4.30 17.67 -1.77
CA TYR A 57 -4.93 18.99 -1.62
C TYR A 57 -6.16 19.18 -2.52
N SER A 58 -6.41 18.30 -3.49
CA SER A 58 -7.68 18.28 -4.23
C SER A 58 -8.85 17.92 -3.31
N MET A 59 -8.65 17.04 -2.33
CA MET A 59 -9.66 16.72 -1.32
C MET A 59 -9.93 17.91 -0.40
N ASP A 60 -11.21 18.35 -0.30
CA ASP A 60 -11.60 19.33 0.70
C ASP A 60 -11.54 18.75 2.13
N PRO A 61 -11.32 19.57 3.16
CA PRO A 61 -11.32 19.08 4.54
C PRO A 61 -12.59 18.30 4.92
N ASP A 62 -13.76 18.77 4.46
CA ASP A 62 -15.03 18.10 4.72
C ASP A 62 -15.13 16.75 3.98
N GLU A 63 -14.56 16.64 2.78
CA GLU A 63 -14.49 15.38 2.04
C GLU A 63 -13.58 14.37 2.73
N GLN A 64 -12.44 14.82 3.28
CA GLN A 64 -11.56 13.96 4.08
C GLN A 64 -12.25 13.43 5.35
N VAL A 65 -13.05 14.28 6.01
CA VAL A 65 -13.84 13.85 7.17
C VAL A 65 -14.85 12.80 6.77
N LEU A 66 -15.63 13.06 5.70
CA LEU A 66 -16.64 12.11 5.20
C LEU A 66 -16.02 10.77 4.77
N GLN A 67 -14.87 10.81 4.09
CA GLN A 67 -14.15 9.63 3.67
C GLN A 67 -13.71 8.79 4.87
N ARG A 68 -13.08 9.42 5.87
CA ARG A 68 -12.63 8.74 7.10
C ARG A 68 -13.81 8.17 7.89
N GLU A 69 -14.88 8.95 8.07
CA GLU A 69 -16.11 8.49 8.71
C GLU A 69 -16.75 7.32 7.97
N GLY A 70 -16.71 7.33 6.64
CA GLY A 70 -17.20 6.23 5.81
C GLY A 70 -16.50 4.91 6.14
N TYR A 71 -15.16 4.93 6.22
CA TYR A 71 -14.39 3.74 6.62
C TYR A 71 -14.68 3.31 8.06
N ILE A 72 -14.68 4.25 9.02
CA ILE A 72 -14.95 3.96 10.44
C ILE A 72 -16.33 3.31 10.60
N THR A 73 -17.38 3.89 9.99
CA THR A 73 -18.74 3.38 10.10
C THR A 73 -18.94 2.08 9.32
N GLY A 74 -18.31 1.97 8.15
CA GLY A 74 -18.37 0.75 7.33
C GLY A 74 -17.75 -0.45 8.02
N LEU A 75 -16.54 -0.31 8.56
CA LEU A 75 -15.82 -1.37 9.27
C LEU A 75 -16.53 -1.86 10.53
N THR A 76 -17.35 -1.01 11.15
CA THR A 76 -18.08 -1.34 12.38
C THR A 76 -19.57 -1.66 12.14
N SER A 77 -19.99 -1.69 10.87
CA SER A 77 -21.39 -1.99 10.52
C SER A 77 -21.72 -3.47 10.71
N GLN A 78 -23.01 -3.74 10.96
CA GLN A 78 -23.46 -5.13 11.11
C GLN A 78 -23.28 -5.91 9.80
N GLU A 79 -23.52 -5.27 8.67
CA GLU A 79 -23.38 -5.89 7.35
C GLU A 79 -21.93 -6.31 7.06
N PHE A 80 -20.95 -5.52 7.49
CA PHE A 80 -19.55 -5.88 7.40
C PHE A 80 -19.22 -7.08 8.29
N LEU A 81 -19.69 -7.08 9.53
CA LEU A 81 -19.47 -8.19 10.47
C LEU A 81 -20.16 -9.49 10.01
N ASP A 82 -21.36 -9.38 9.44
CA ASP A 82 -22.07 -10.53 8.88
C ASP A 82 -21.31 -11.11 7.66
N ALA A 83 -20.79 -10.24 6.78
CA ALA A 83 -19.98 -10.66 5.66
C ALA A 83 -18.65 -11.30 6.11
N LEU A 84 -18.01 -10.75 7.15
CA LEU A 84 -16.81 -11.30 7.76
C LEU A 84 -17.03 -12.75 8.22
N HIS A 85 -18.12 -13.01 8.94
CA HIS A 85 -18.45 -14.33 9.47
C HIS A 85 -18.82 -15.36 8.39
N GLN A 86 -19.18 -14.91 7.17
CA GLN A 86 -19.46 -15.78 6.03
C GLN A 86 -18.19 -16.27 5.33
N GLY A 87 -17.02 -15.70 5.62
CA GLY A 87 -15.74 -16.13 5.09
C GLY A 87 -15.35 -17.53 5.58
N MET A 88 -14.45 -18.19 4.86
CA MET A 88 -13.94 -19.52 5.21
C MET A 88 -13.23 -19.52 6.57
N HIS A 89 -12.48 -18.47 6.87
CA HIS A 89 -11.75 -18.29 8.13
C HIS A 89 -12.51 -17.40 9.10
N GLY A 90 -13.52 -16.66 8.64
CA GLY A 90 -14.27 -15.68 9.42
C GLY A 90 -13.44 -14.52 9.94
N LYS A 91 -12.34 -14.19 9.26
CA LYS A 91 -11.40 -13.14 9.66
C LYS A 91 -10.59 -12.62 8.49
N ILE A 92 -10.20 -11.36 8.58
CA ILE A 92 -9.37 -10.66 7.58
C ILE A 92 -8.20 -9.96 8.25
N ALA A 93 -7.16 -9.68 7.48
CA ALA A 93 -6.10 -8.77 7.88
C ALA A 93 -6.27 -7.45 7.14
N VAL A 94 -6.18 -6.32 7.85
CA VAL A 94 -6.36 -4.99 7.27
C VAL A 94 -5.23 -4.07 7.69
N THR A 95 -4.76 -3.23 6.78
CA THR A 95 -3.91 -2.08 7.05
C THR A 95 -4.51 -0.84 6.37
N TYR A 96 -4.30 0.33 6.97
CA TYR A 96 -4.79 1.59 6.45
C TYR A 96 -3.62 2.58 6.32
N PHE A 97 -3.46 3.16 5.14
CA PHE A 97 -2.49 4.21 4.92
C PHE A 97 -3.08 5.37 4.12
N GLU A 98 -2.54 6.55 4.34
CA GLU A 98 -2.86 7.76 3.61
C GLU A 98 -1.78 8.07 2.59
N TRP A 99 -2.18 8.57 1.41
CA TRP A 99 -1.27 8.90 0.32
C TRP A 99 -1.64 10.21 -0.37
N ALA A 100 -0.65 10.81 -1.05
CA ALA A 100 -0.81 11.97 -1.93
C ALA A 100 0.19 11.90 -3.09
N GLY A 101 1.31 12.62 -3.04
CA GLY A 101 2.36 12.58 -4.06
C GLY A 101 3.15 11.27 -4.10
N ALA A 102 4.01 11.10 -5.10
CA ALA A 102 4.74 9.86 -5.36
C ALA A 102 5.64 9.37 -4.20
N GLY A 103 6.09 10.26 -3.34
CA GLY A 103 6.89 9.94 -2.15
C GLY A 103 6.18 10.23 -0.82
N ASP A 104 4.87 10.45 -0.85
CA ASP A 104 4.11 10.83 0.34
C ASP A 104 3.06 9.76 0.67
N GLN A 105 3.49 8.73 1.38
CA GLN A 105 2.65 7.67 1.92
C GLN A 105 2.92 7.52 3.42
N LYS A 106 1.87 7.35 4.22
CA LYS A 106 1.96 7.21 5.67
C LYS A 106 1.03 6.12 6.16
N ILE A 107 1.59 5.06 6.73
CA ILE A 107 0.79 4.05 7.44
C ILE A 107 0.20 4.73 8.67
N VAL A 108 -1.12 4.73 8.76
CA VAL A 108 -1.92 5.22 9.89
C VAL A 108 -2.21 4.09 10.85
N VAL A 109 -2.70 2.96 10.33
CA VAL A 109 -2.90 1.74 11.10
C VAL A 109 -2.13 0.61 10.44
N PRO A 110 -1.11 0.04 11.10
CA PRO A 110 -0.39 -1.12 10.57
C PRO A 110 -1.33 -2.34 10.51
N TRP A 111 -0.85 -3.43 9.92
CA TRP A 111 -1.62 -4.66 9.81
C TRP A 111 -2.26 -5.07 11.14
N ARG A 112 -3.58 -5.30 11.12
CA ARG A 112 -4.39 -5.80 12.24
C ARG A 112 -5.26 -6.94 11.76
N LEU A 113 -5.45 -7.91 12.63
CA LEU A 113 -6.47 -8.94 12.45
C LEU A 113 -7.84 -8.37 12.84
N ILE A 114 -8.82 -8.55 11.96
CA ILE A 114 -10.23 -8.32 12.27
C ILE A 114 -10.95 -9.67 12.22
N ASP A 115 -11.44 -10.10 13.37
CA ASP A 115 -12.11 -11.38 13.59
C ASP A 115 -13.45 -11.25 14.33
N GLY A 116 -13.87 -10.01 14.56
CA GLY A 116 -15.16 -9.73 15.19
C GLY A 116 -15.34 -8.26 15.57
N PRO A 117 -16.43 -7.92 16.28
CA PRO A 117 -16.81 -6.54 16.58
C PRO A 117 -15.76 -5.77 17.39
N ALA A 118 -15.06 -6.44 18.32
CA ALA A 118 -14.08 -5.79 19.18
C ALA A 118 -12.84 -5.36 18.38
N SER A 119 -12.30 -6.25 17.55
CA SER A 119 -11.13 -5.96 16.70
C SER A 119 -11.48 -4.95 15.59
N ALA A 120 -12.68 -5.02 15.00
CA ALA A 120 -13.18 -4.04 14.06
C ALA A 120 -13.29 -2.64 14.69
N ARG A 121 -13.83 -2.55 15.89
CA ARG A 121 -13.93 -1.29 16.65
C ARG A 121 -12.54 -0.72 16.96
N ALA A 122 -11.62 -1.55 17.46
CA ALA A 122 -10.27 -1.12 17.78
C ALA A 122 -9.54 -0.54 16.56
N PHE A 123 -9.68 -1.18 15.39
CA PHE A 123 -9.13 -0.69 14.13
C PHE A 123 -9.74 0.66 13.72
N ALA A 124 -11.06 0.79 13.80
CA ALA A 124 -11.77 2.02 13.50
C ALA A 124 -11.39 3.17 14.45
N ASP A 125 -11.18 2.88 15.74
CA ASP A 125 -10.76 3.86 16.74
C ASP A 125 -9.32 4.35 16.48
N GLU A 126 -8.40 3.49 16.01
CA GLU A 126 -7.05 3.90 15.57
C GLU A 126 -7.13 4.88 14.38
N ILE A 127 -8.01 4.64 13.41
CA ILE A 127 -8.25 5.57 12.29
C ILE A 127 -8.81 6.90 12.81
N ALA A 128 -9.80 6.85 13.70
CA ALA A 128 -10.47 8.04 14.24
C ALA A 128 -9.54 8.96 15.01
N GLN A 129 -8.57 8.39 15.74
CA GLN A 129 -7.60 9.13 16.55
C GLN A 129 -6.44 9.72 15.74
N ALA A 130 -6.25 9.30 14.50
CA ALA A 130 -5.16 9.80 13.68
C ALA A 130 -5.37 11.28 13.30
N PRO A 131 -4.34 12.11 13.34
CA PRO A 131 -4.47 13.50 12.92
C PRO A 131 -4.81 13.60 11.42
N TYR A 132 -5.63 14.57 11.05
CA TYR A 132 -5.85 14.89 9.64
C TYR A 132 -4.59 15.51 9.05
N ARG A 133 -4.25 15.13 7.84
CA ARG A 133 -3.17 15.73 7.06
C ARG A 133 -3.61 15.96 5.62
N ARG A 134 -2.91 16.85 4.94
CA ARG A 134 -3.06 17.08 3.50
C ARG A 134 -1.68 17.25 2.89
N ALA A 135 -1.52 16.80 1.66
CA ALA A 135 -0.26 16.93 0.94
C ALA A 135 -0.45 17.23 -0.54
N TYR A 136 0.62 17.67 -1.20
CA TYR A 136 0.56 18.06 -2.61
C TYR A 136 0.64 16.86 -3.54
N ARG A 137 -0.02 16.97 -4.68
CA ARG A 137 -0.02 16.01 -5.78
C ARG A 137 -0.92 14.79 -5.52
N THR A 138 -1.23 14.10 -6.62
CA THR A 138 -2.02 12.87 -6.64
C THR A 138 -1.20 11.82 -7.39
N SER A 139 -0.70 10.81 -6.68
CA SER A 139 0.08 9.72 -7.26
C SER A 139 -0.53 8.38 -6.90
N ILE A 140 -1.52 7.96 -7.68
CA ILE A 140 -2.11 6.62 -7.56
C ILE A 140 -1.02 5.56 -7.79
N SER A 141 -0.14 5.78 -8.77
CA SER A 141 1.00 4.90 -9.02
C SER A 141 1.96 4.81 -7.83
N GLY A 142 2.18 5.92 -7.11
CA GLY A 142 2.96 5.94 -5.87
C GLY A 142 2.28 5.16 -4.75
N ALA A 143 0.95 5.31 -4.60
CA ALA A 143 0.17 4.56 -3.63
C ALA A 143 0.21 3.04 -3.89
N LEU A 144 0.03 2.62 -5.15
CA LEU A 144 0.10 1.21 -5.54
C LEU A 144 1.49 0.59 -5.30
N ARG A 145 2.56 1.31 -5.66
CA ARG A 145 3.94 0.87 -5.41
C ARG A 145 4.28 0.76 -3.93
N PHE A 146 3.71 1.63 -3.11
CA PHE A 146 3.85 1.56 -1.66
C PHE A 146 3.04 0.41 -1.07
N ALA A 147 1.81 0.19 -1.54
CA ALA A 147 0.91 -0.84 -1.05
C ALA A 147 1.42 -2.27 -1.32
N GLN A 148 1.97 -2.51 -2.51
CA GLN A 148 2.36 -3.82 -2.98
C GLN A 148 3.31 -4.58 -2.03
N PRO A 149 4.43 -4.02 -1.54
CA PRO A 149 5.34 -4.72 -0.63
C PRO A 149 4.77 -4.91 0.78
N LEU A 150 3.67 -4.24 1.16
CA LEU A 150 3.07 -4.40 2.48
C LEU A 150 2.54 -5.81 2.74
N PHE A 151 2.21 -6.55 1.69
CA PHE A 151 1.79 -7.95 1.78
C PHE A 151 2.95 -8.89 2.15
N GLU A 152 4.18 -8.49 1.84
CA GLU A 152 5.36 -9.27 2.18
C GLU A 152 5.71 -9.06 3.66
N GLY A 153 5.67 -10.14 4.43
CA GLY A 153 5.95 -10.06 5.86
C GLY A 153 4.82 -9.45 6.71
N SER A 154 3.60 -9.40 6.19
CA SER A 154 2.41 -8.96 6.92
C SER A 154 2.13 -9.78 8.19
N GLY A 155 2.62 -11.02 8.24
CA GLY A 155 2.29 -12.00 9.28
C GLY A 155 0.99 -12.76 9.00
N PHE A 156 0.37 -12.48 7.85
CA PHE A 156 -0.88 -13.08 7.42
C PHE A 156 -0.73 -13.82 6.09
N ARG A 157 -1.68 -14.70 5.81
CA ARG A 157 -1.80 -15.42 4.55
C ARG A 157 -3.26 -15.41 4.12
N GLY A 158 -3.60 -14.45 3.28
CA GLY A 158 -4.95 -14.29 2.72
C GLY A 158 -5.22 -15.25 1.57
N LEU A 159 -6.48 -15.70 1.46
CA LEU A 159 -6.95 -16.37 0.24
C LEU A 159 -6.97 -15.39 -0.94
N ARG A 160 -7.18 -14.11 -0.65
CA ARG A 160 -7.12 -13.00 -1.62
C ARG A 160 -6.29 -11.86 -1.05
N ARG A 161 -5.63 -11.12 -1.96
CA ARG A 161 -4.92 -9.88 -1.65
C ARG A 161 -5.57 -8.74 -2.41
N VAL A 162 -5.97 -7.69 -1.70
CA VAL A 162 -6.74 -6.59 -2.27
C VAL A 162 -6.14 -5.26 -1.85
N ILE A 163 -5.99 -4.34 -2.81
CA ILE A 163 -5.73 -2.92 -2.55
C ILE A 163 -7.01 -2.16 -2.90
N ASP A 164 -7.56 -1.45 -1.92
CA ASP A 164 -8.67 -0.51 -2.07
C ASP A 164 -8.10 0.91 -2.20
N VAL A 165 -8.26 1.53 -3.37
CA VAL A 165 -7.74 2.88 -3.64
C VAL A 165 -8.89 3.87 -3.73
N SER A 166 -8.93 4.86 -2.82
CA SER A 166 -9.88 5.97 -2.85
C SER A 166 -9.19 7.29 -3.15
N GLY A 167 -9.83 8.13 -3.98
CA GLY A 167 -9.32 9.46 -4.32
C GLY A 167 -10.24 10.24 -5.26
N ASP A 168 -10.02 11.56 -5.35
CA ASP A 168 -10.82 12.50 -6.13
C ASP A 168 -10.14 12.98 -7.42
N GLY A 169 -8.97 12.45 -7.76
CA GLY A 169 -8.19 12.90 -8.91
C GLY A 169 -7.51 11.80 -9.71
N ALA A 170 -7.13 12.14 -10.95
CA ALA A 170 -6.29 11.30 -11.79
C ALA A 170 -4.82 11.37 -11.36
N ASN A 171 -4.05 10.30 -11.66
CA ASN A 171 -2.60 10.29 -11.44
C ASN A 171 -1.95 11.48 -12.14
N ASN A 172 -1.20 12.31 -11.41
CA ASN A 172 -0.52 13.49 -11.95
C ASN A 172 0.97 13.57 -11.58
N GLN A 173 1.48 12.53 -10.92
CA GLN A 173 2.89 12.43 -10.53
C GLN A 173 3.33 10.97 -10.43
N GLY A 174 4.60 10.72 -10.64
CA GLY A 174 5.20 9.40 -10.58
C GLY A 174 5.19 8.69 -11.94
N LEU A 175 5.17 7.37 -11.92
CA LEU A 175 5.07 6.55 -13.13
C LEU A 175 3.63 6.57 -13.69
N PRO A 176 3.45 6.25 -14.98
CA PRO A 176 2.13 5.98 -15.52
C PRO A 176 1.37 4.95 -14.67
N VAL A 177 0.13 5.26 -14.31
CA VAL A 177 -0.65 4.42 -13.40
C VAL A 177 -0.84 3.00 -13.94
N THR A 178 -1.06 2.85 -15.25
CA THR A 178 -1.24 1.56 -15.89
C THR A 178 -0.04 0.64 -15.76
N LEU A 179 1.17 1.19 -15.85
CA LEU A 179 2.39 0.43 -15.69
C LEU A 179 2.46 -0.20 -14.27
N VAL A 180 2.22 0.61 -13.25
CA VAL A 180 2.28 0.15 -11.86
C VAL A 180 1.10 -0.76 -11.52
N ARG A 181 -0.10 -0.45 -12.05
CA ARG A 181 -1.25 -1.35 -11.95
C ARG A 181 -0.89 -2.76 -12.44
N ASP A 182 -0.34 -2.85 -13.64
CA ASP A 182 -0.04 -4.13 -14.28
C ASP A 182 1.02 -4.90 -13.46
N GLU A 183 2.06 -4.24 -12.93
CA GLU A 183 3.04 -4.83 -12.00
C GLU A 183 2.38 -5.42 -10.73
N VAL A 184 1.36 -4.75 -10.19
CA VAL A 184 0.60 -5.21 -9.01
C VAL A 184 -0.25 -6.43 -9.36
N LEU A 185 -0.92 -6.40 -10.53
CA LEU A 185 -1.75 -7.49 -11.01
C LEU A 185 -0.94 -8.78 -11.27
N GLU A 186 0.26 -8.65 -11.84
CA GLU A 186 1.19 -9.77 -12.06
C GLU A 186 1.55 -10.52 -10.76
N ARG A 187 1.45 -9.85 -9.61
CA ARG A 187 1.64 -10.47 -8.28
C ARG A 187 0.37 -11.09 -7.70
N GLY A 188 -0.70 -11.16 -8.47
CA GLY A 188 -1.98 -11.73 -8.04
C GLY A 188 -2.71 -10.87 -7.01
N ILE A 189 -2.47 -9.56 -7.01
CA ILE A 189 -3.16 -8.61 -6.14
C ILE A 189 -4.27 -7.95 -6.95
N THR A 190 -5.49 -7.93 -6.41
CA THR A 190 -6.63 -7.22 -7.01
C THR A 190 -6.62 -5.75 -6.57
N ILE A 191 -6.92 -4.85 -7.48
CA ILE A 191 -7.07 -3.42 -7.19
C ILE A 191 -8.51 -3.02 -7.38
N ASN A 192 -9.15 -2.54 -6.31
CA ASN A 192 -10.50 -1.98 -6.32
C ASN A 192 -10.44 -0.45 -6.16
N GLY A 193 -11.51 0.25 -6.57
CA GLY A 193 -11.54 1.71 -6.58
C GLY A 193 -12.73 2.32 -5.84
N LEU A 194 -12.51 3.49 -5.23
CA LEU A 194 -13.53 4.37 -4.68
C LEU A 194 -13.32 5.79 -5.23
N PRO A 195 -13.64 6.04 -6.52
CA PRO A 195 -13.49 7.37 -7.09
C PRO A 195 -14.53 8.34 -6.52
N ILE A 196 -14.07 9.53 -6.12
CA ILE A 196 -14.86 10.57 -5.46
C ILE A 196 -15.10 11.70 -6.47
N LEU A 197 -16.36 11.87 -6.91
CA LEU A 197 -16.78 12.81 -7.97
C LEU A 197 -17.68 13.91 -7.41
N LEU A 198 -17.36 14.47 -6.25
CA LEU A 198 -18.20 15.50 -5.62
C LEU A 198 -18.05 16.88 -6.24
N LYS A 199 -16.94 17.13 -6.92
CA LYS A 199 -16.63 18.41 -7.53
C LYS A 199 -17.00 18.43 -9.00
N ARG A 200 -17.45 19.58 -9.46
CA ARG A 200 -17.58 19.84 -10.88
C ARG A 200 -16.20 20.26 -11.41
N PRO A 201 -15.69 19.59 -12.44
CA PRO A 201 -14.44 20.00 -13.07
C PRO A 201 -14.49 21.46 -13.50
N SER A 202 -13.40 22.16 -13.28
CA SER A 202 -13.21 23.53 -13.70
C SER A 202 -11.79 23.75 -14.23
N ALA A 203 -11.59 24.81 -15.01
CA ALA A 203 -10.25 25.17 -15.48
C ALA A 203 -9.27 25.49 -14.33
N ALA A 204 -9.79 25.75 -13.13
CA ALA A 204 -9.00 26.05 -11.93
C ALA A 204 -8.58 24.82 -11.15
N THR A 205 -9.26 23.68 -11.34
CA THR A 205 -8.99 22.42 -10.64
C THR A 205 -8.30 21.43 -11.56
N MET A 206 -7.72 20.37 -10.98
CA MET A 206 -7.14 19.25 -11.72
C MET A 206 -8.14 18.08 -11.83
N ASP A 207 -9.41 18.35 -11.54
CA ASP A 207 -10.49 17.36 -11.58
C ASP A 207 -10.87 17.03 -13.02
N ILE A 208 -11.27 15.80 -13.26
CA ILE A 208 -11.73 15.32 -14.56
C ILE A 208 -13.20 14.87 -14.49
N ASP A 209 -13.97 15.09 -15.56
CA ASP A 209 -15.41 14.78 -15.61
C ASP A 209 -15.72 13.28 -15.41
N ASN A 210 -14.85 12.43 -15.92
CA ASN A 210 -15.08 10.99 -16.00
C ASN A 210 -14.06 10.22 -15.13
N LEU A 211 -13.93 10.60 -13.86
CA LEU A 211 -13.00 9.95 -12.96
C LEU A 211 -13.38 8.48 -12.72
N ASP A 212 -14.67 8.16 -12.71
CA ASP A 212 -15.15 6.78 -12.65
C ASP A 212 -14.67 5.95 -13.85
N VAL A 213 -14.78 6.49 -15.07
CA VAL A 213 -14.28 5.85 -16.29
C VAL A 213 -12.74 5.73 -16.25
N TYR A 214 -12.04 6.75 -15.74
CA TYR A 214 -10.59 6.70 -15.55
C TYR A 214 -10.18 5.58 -14.59
N TYR A 215 -10.90 5.43 -13.47
CA TYR A 215 -10.63 4.33 -12.54
C TYR A 215 -10.89 2.97 -13.19
N GLU A 216 -12.00 2.83 -13.91
CA GLU A 216 -12.35 1.59 -14.61
C GLU A 216 -11.30 1.19 -15.65
N ASP A 217 -10.85 2.13 -16.49
CA ASP A 217 -9.94 1.83 -17.60
C ASP A 217 -8.45 1.79 -17.20
N CYS A 218 -8.06 2.57 -16.19
CA CYS A 218 -6.65 2.85 -15.91
C CYS A 218 -6.16 2.37 -14.54
N VAL A 219 -7.04 2.28 -13.52
CA VAL A 219 -6.62 2.08 -12.13
C VAL A 219 -6.92 0.68 -11.62
N ILE A 220 -8.20 0.26 -11.70
CA ILE A 220 -8.62 -1.04 -11.16
C ILE A 220 -8.20 -2.19 -12.04
N GLY A 221 -8.10 -3.39 -11.46
CA GLY A 221 -7.79 -4.61 -12.20
C GLY A 221 -7.64 -5.82 -11.31
N GLY A 222 -7.50 -6.98 -11.96
CA GLY A 222 -7.43 -8.26 -11.31
C GLY A 222 -8.76 -8.99 -11.24
N PRO A 223 -8.77 -10.26 -10.77
CA PRO A 223 -10.00 -11.05 -10.71
C PRO A 223 -11.05 -10.43 -9.80
N GLY A 224 -12.25 -10.20 -10.36
CA GLY A 224 -13.36 -9.61 -9.61
C GLY A 224 -13.19 -8.14 -9.22
N ALA A 225 -12.25 -7.42 -9.85
CA ALA A 225 -12.03 -6.01 -9.56
C ALA A 225 -13.29 -5.17 -9.85
N PHE A 226 -13.58 -4.24 -8.95
CA PHE A 226 -14.72 -3.36 -9.07
C PHE A 226 -14.43 -1.99 -8.46
N MET A 227 -15.29 -1.03 -8.75
CA MET A 227 -15.29 0.28 -8.11
C MET A 227 -16.70 0.70 -7.73
N ILE A 228 -16.81 1.61 -6.77
CA ILE A 228 -18.05 2.29 -6.40
C ILE A 228 -17.81 3.79 -6.48
N PRO A 229 -18.39 4.50 -7.47
CA PRO A 229 -18.22 5.95 -7.58
C PRO A 229 -19.09 6.68 -6.55
N ILE A 230 -18.53 7.70 -5.90
CA ILE A 230 -19.26 8.59 -5.00
C ILE A 230 -19.54 9.89 -5.75
N LYS A 231 -20.81 10.16 -6.03
CA LYS A 231 -21.25 11.36 -6.79
C LYS A 231 -21.95 12.40 -5.91
N GLU A 232 -22.37 12.01 -4.71
CA GLU A 232 -23.06 12.88 -3.76
C GLU A 232 -22.53 12.65 -2.34
N ARG A 233 -22.53 13.69 -1.51
CA ARG A 233 -21.96 13.64 -0.14
C ARG A 233 -22.68 12.66 0.77
N ASP A 234 -23.98 12.53 0.65
CA ASP A 234 -24.81 11.61 1.44
C ASP A 234 -24.58 10.14 1.10
N GLN A 235 -24.02 9.83 -0.08
CA GLN A 235 -23.68 8.49 -0.52
C GLN A 235 -22.41 7.93 0.15
N PHE A 236 -21.56 8.77 0.77
CA PHE A 236 -20.24 8.33 1.26
C PHE A 236 -20.32 7.11 2.18
N ARG A 237 -21.16 7.18 3.22
CA ARG A 237 -21.28 6.10 4.20
C ARG A 237 -21.75 4.81 3.57
N GLU A 238 -22.78 4.91 2.72
CA GLU A 238 -23.38 3.75 2.05
C GLU A 238 -22.42 3.14 1.04
N ALA A 239 -21.78 3.95 0.20
CA ALA A 239 -20.83 3.52 -0.81
C ALA A 239 -19.62 2.83 -0.18
N THR A 240 -19.02 3.44 0.86
CA THR A 240 -17.87 2.86 1.56
C THR A 240 -18.22 1.56 2.27
N ARG A 241 -19.37 1.52 2.95
CA ARG A 241 -19.89 0.30 3.59
C ARG A 241 -20.09 -0.81 2.56
N THR A 242 -20.84 -0.52 1.49
CA THR A 242 -21.12 -1.50 0.42
C THR A 242 -19.82 -2.01 -0.19
N LYS A 243 -18.87 -1.12 -0.43
CA LYS A 243 -17.57 -1.48 -0.96
C LYS A 243 -16.81 -2.44 -0.04
N LEU A 244 -16.70 -2.12 1.24
CA LEU A 244 -16.03 -2.97 2.23
C LEU A 244 -16.71 -4.36 2.34
N VAL A 245 -18.03 -4.41 2.33
CA VAL A 245 -18.81 -5.67 2.36
C VAL A 245 -18.50 -6.53 1.12
N LEU A 246 -18.50 -5.93 -0.07
CA LEU A 246 -18.20 -6.65 -1.32
C LEU A 246 -16.76 -7.17 -1.35
N GLU A 247 -15.81 -6.41 -0.83
CA GLU A 247 -14.39 -6.81 -0.77
C GLU A 247 -14.17 -8.05 0.08
N ILE A 248 -14.83 -8.13 1.23
CA ILE A 248 -14.65 -9.27 2.13
C ILE A 248 -15.55 -10.46 1.79
N ALA A 249 -16.77 -10.21 1.28
CA ALA A 249 -17.70 -11.27 0.91
C ALA A 249 -17.22 -12.13 -0.27
N GLY A 250 -16.22 -11.68 -1.02
CA GLY A 250 -15.74 -12.38 -2.21
C GLY A 250 -16.80 -12.54 -3.30
N ARG A 251 -17.87 -11.75 -3.21
CA ARG A 251 -18.92 -11.75 -4.25
C ARG A 251 -18.41 -10.94 -5.42
N GLU A 252 -18.25 -11.61 -6.55
CA GLU A 252 -18.08 -10.91 -7.81
C GLU A 252 -19.34 -10.06 -8.03
N PRO A 253 -19.19 -8.76 -8.35
CA PRO A 253 -20.32 -8.01 -8.88
C PRO A 253 -20.81 -8.75 -10.13
N PRO A 254 -22.10 -8.66 -10.49
CA PRO A 254 -22.66 -9.40 -11.62
C PRO A 254 -21.74 -9.22 -12.83
N MET A 255 -21.25 -10.35 -13.33
CA MET A 255 -20.18 -10.46 -14.32
C MET A 255 -20.45 -9.54 -15.52
N ARG A 256 -19.72 -8.43 -15.62
CA ARG A 256 -19.68 -7.64 -16.83
C ARG A 256 -18.71 -8.35 -17.76
N VAL A 257 -19.22 -9.04 -18.77
CA VAL A 257 -18.38 -9.63 -19.81
C VAL A 257 -17.69 -8.49 -20.55
N ILE A 258 -16.43 -8.21 -20.20
CA ILE A 258 -15.58 -7.30 -20.96
C ILE A 258 -15.08 -8.13 -22.16
N PRO A 259 -15.36 -7.72 -23.41
CA PRO A 259 -14.81 -8.42 -24.57
C PRO A 259 -13.27 -8.47 -24.48
N ALA A 260 -12.68 -9.60 -24.84
CA ALA A 260 -11.23 -9.84 -24.79
C ALA A 260 -10.40 -8.97 -25.78
N ALA A 261 -11.02 -8.12 -26.57
CA ALA A 261 -10.34 -7.08 -27.33
C ALA A 261 -10.07 -5.91 -26.39
N ALA A 262 -8.80 -5.68 -26.08
CA ALA A 262 -8.36 -4.47 -25.40
C ALA A 262 -8.80 -3.25 -26.22
N SER A 263 -9.98 -2.70 -25.94
CA SER A 263 -10.38 -1.41 -26.46
C SER A 263 -9.47 -0.35 -25.86
N ALA A 264 -9.03 0.62 -26.67
CA ALA A 264 -8.31 1.76 -26.17
C ALA A 264 -9.09 2.39 -25.00
N PRO A 265 -8.42 2.87 -23.93
CA PRO A 265 -9.10 3.48 -22.80
C PRO A 265 -9.97 4.64 -23.28
N ARG A 266 -11.20 4.72 -22.76
CA ARG A 266 -12.18 5.78 -23.08
C ARG A 266 -11.72 7.16 -22.61
N VAL A 267 -10.90 7.18 -21.57
CA VAL A 267 -10.20 8.35 -21.04
C VAL A 267 -8.71 8.08 -21.08
N SER A 268 -7.91 9.06 -21.48
CA SER A 268 -6.45 8.86 -21.47
C SER A 268 -5.92 8.59 -20.07
N CYS A 269 -5.22 7.49 -19.89
CA CYS A 269 -4.60 7.13 -18.61
C CYS A 269 -3.44 8.07 -18.21
N LEU A 270 -3.01 8.96 -19.10
CA LEU A 270 -2.05 10.04 -18.83
C LEU A 270 -2.71 11.42 -18.72
N ILE A 271 -4.02 11.48 -18.47
CA ILE A 271 -4.75 12.75 -18.47
C ILE A 271 -4.24 13.69 -17.36
N GLY A 272 -4.00 13.17 -16.16
CA GLY A 272 -3.55 13.99 -15.04
C GLY A 272 -2.13 14.53 -15.24
N GLU A 273 -1.21 13.72 -15.78
CA GLU A 273 0.15 14.15 -16.11
C GLU A 273 0.14 15.24 -17.19
N ARG A 274 -0.69 15.10 -18.23
CA ARG A 274 -0.83 16.10 -19.28
C ARG A 274 -1.40 17.42 -18.75
N MET A 275 -2.50 17.37 -18.00
CA MET A 275 -3.08 18.56 -17.36
C MET A 275 -2.07 19.28 -16.46
N TRP A 276 -1.25 18.51 -15.75
CA TRP A 276 -0.19 19.08 -14.95
C TRP A 276 0.87 19.79 -15.80
N GLN A 277 1.34 19.15 -16.89
CA GLN A 277 2.34 19.69 -17.80
C GLN A 277 1.82 20.97 -18.49
N GLU A 278 0.58 20.99 -18.96
CA GLU A 278 -0.05 22.14 -19.58
C GLU A 278 -0.13 23.33 -18.62
N ARG A 279 -0.44 23.07 -17.36
CA ARG A 279 -0.62 24.13 -16.36
C ARG A 279 0.69 24.69 -15.81
N TRP A 280 1.67 23.85 -15.61
CA TRP A 280 2.90 24.18 -14.88
C TRP A 280 4.16 23.96 -15.71
N GLY A 281 4.10 23.22 -16.79
CA GLY A 281 5.21 22.91 -17.69
C GLY A 281 5.53 24.00 -18.74
N GLY A 282 4.67 25.01 -18.87
CA GLY A 282 4.82 26.11 -19.83
C GLY A 282 5.86 27.18 -19.46
N GLY A 283 6.62 27.00 -18.39
CA GLY A 283 7.76 27.82 -18.03
C GLY A 283 9.04 27.37 -18.74
N GLY A 284 9.01 27.19 -20.05
CA GLY A 284 10.20 27.00 -20.86
C GLY A 284 11.09 28.24 -20.70
N LEU A 285 12.22 28.06 -20.05
CA LEU A 285 13.35 28.99 -20.08
C LEU A 285 13.74 29.18 -21.54
N ASP A 286 13.28 30.27 -22.13
CA ASP A 286 13.80 30.83 -23.37
C ASP A 286 15.25 31.31 -23.08
N PHE A 287 16.21 30.38 -23.17
CA PHE A 287 17.62 30.74 -23.28
C PHE A 287 17.88 31.21 -24.70
N ARG A 288 17.77 32.54 -24.90
CA ARG A 288 18.46 33.19 -26.00
C ARG A 288 19.91 33.46 -25.63
#